data_4dbc71cb4473004bbd0eff94dff106ec
#
_entry.id   4dbc71cb4473004bbd0eff94dff106ec
#
_cell.length_a   1.000
_cell.length_b   1.000
_cell.length_c   1.000
_cell.angle_alpha   90.00
_cell.angle_beta   90.00
_cell.angle_gamma   90.00
#
_symmetry.space_group_name_H-M   'P 1'
#
loop_
_entity.id
_entity.type
_entity.pdbx_description
1 polymer ?
#
loop_
_entity_poly.entity_id
_entity_poly.type
_entity_poly.pdbx_seq_one_letter_code
_entity_poly.pdbx_strand_id
1 'polypeptide(L)'
;MRRASLIVFLSVIAAFASRPPVIATAAPEVTFTRDVAPILHARCVVCHRPGEVAPMALLTYQDARPWARAIKDKVVARQMPPWFADPAVGAFANDPRLSAEDIATISRWVDAGAPQGDPKDMPTPPRFTEGWQLGEPDMVVELPEVRIPATGTDYFPTPSLTLDLKEDRWIRAIEIRPSNRAITHHSVIFSANVSAMSAMSSTGMFDVLGVWAVGTPPTVYPEGTGRWVHKGQMLRTNLHYHPNGTPQVDRTRVGLYFGKGEMKKEVAAALAGNVTFSIPPNAPNFELRSVYMVDQDINIVSFFPHMHLRGKDMKMTATFPDGRQQTLLNVPAYDFNWQLFYYPKTKVPLPRGTRVDLVAHYDNSAANKNNPDPSRAIMFGEASSTSEMMFGMFEFTADAGVSPKPSTERERMEALVASLPADSSFLIDLPFGPSGLPAVLHLPRTGEGAFYTQVLGVILPQPVAKLQWEGNTFQFNTLLRILNPAAGYYTVTGTIGDDGTVRGKLQRLGNNARPQPSFEYSGAHKPKG
;
A
#
# COMPACT_ATOMS: atom_id res chain seq x y z
N MET A 1 -10.60 -104.05 20.27
CA MET A 1 -9.87 -103.22 21.21
C MET A 1 -10.12 -101.74 20.85
N ARG A 2 -11.06 -101.08 21.53
CA ARG A 2 -11.43 -99.69 21.26
C ARG A 2 -10.82 -98.80 22.32
N ARG A 3 -9.97 -97.85 21.94
CA ARG A 3 -9.43 -96.80 22.82
C ARG A 3 -10.37 -95.59 22.82
N ALA A 4 -10.86 -95.25 24.03
CA ALA A 4 -11.65 -94.04 24.21
C ALA A 4 -10.70 -92.88 24.56
N SER A 5 -10.81 -91.77 23.78
CA SER A 5 -10.11 -90.53 24.07
C SER A 5 -11.01 -89.58 24.87
N LEU A 6 -10.51 -89.21 26.04
CA LEU A 6 -11.15 -88.25 26.95
C LEU A 6 -10.80 -86.82 26.54
N ILE A 7 -11.80 -86.03 26.13
CA ILE A 7 -11.63 -84.58 25.79
C ILE A 7 -12.00 -83.82 27.07
N VAL A 8 -10.99 -83.09 27.61
CA VAL A 8 -11.16 -82.16 28.73
C VAL A 8 -11.48 -80.74 28.12
N PHE A 9 -12.66 -80.27 28.43
CA PHE A 9 -13.05 -78.87 28.07
C PHE A 9 -12.53 -77.94 29.18
N LEU A 10 -11.57 -77.04 28.83
CA LEU A 10 -11.17 -75.92 29.69
C LEU A 10 -12.10 -74.74 29.39
N SER A 11 -12.96 -74.42 30.37
CA SER A 11 -13.80 -73.21 30.30
C SER A 11 -12.98 -71.99 30.75
N VAL A 12 -12.61 -71.11 29.81
CA VAL A 12 -11.98 -69.78 30.10
C VAL A 12 -13.10 -68.78 30.40
N ILE A 13 -13.24 -68.41 31.68
CA ILE A 13 -14.12 -67.35 32.14
C ILE A 13 -13.40 -66.02 31.85
N ALA A 14 -13.80 -65.28 30.77
CA ALA A 14 -13.35 -63.96 30.51
C ALA A 14 -14.05 -62.97 31.45
N ALA A 15 -13.34 -62.47 32.44
CA ALA A 15 -13.81 -61.35 33.26
C ALA A 15 -13.80 -60.02 32.44
N PHE A 16 -14.97 -59.62 31.99
CA PHE A 16 -15.17 -58.27 31.44
C PHE A 16 -15.04 -57.25 32.57
N ALA A 17 -13.87 -56.64 32.74
CA ALA A 17 -13.70 -55.48 33.58
C ALA A 17 -14.43 -54.28 32.90
N SER A 18 -15.63 -53.96 33.37
CA SER A 18 -16.36 -52.75 33.01
C SER A 18 -15.54 -51.51 33.44
N ARG A 19 -14.88 -50.87 32.48
CA ARG A 19 -14.29 -49.54 32.72
C ARG A 19 -15.43 -48.56 33.04
N PRO A 20 -15.32 -47.77 34.14
CA PRO A 20 -16.31 -46.73 34.40
C PRO A 20 -16.33 -45.75 33.21
N PRO A 21 -17.52 -45.22 32.85
CA PRO A 21 -17.62 -44.22 31.79
C PRO A 21 -16.75 -43.01 32.22
N VAL A 22 -15.80 -42.64 31.38
CA VAL A 22 -15.09 -41.36 31.51
C VAL A 22 -16.15 -40.29 31.26
N ILE A 23 -16.61 -39.67 32.35
CA ILE A 23 -17.46 -38.48 32.26
C ILE A 23 -16.54 -37.42 31.68
N ALA A 24 -16.64 -37.21 30.36
CA ALA A 24 -16.05 -36.05 29.70
C ALA A 24 -16.71 -34.82 30.35
N THR A 25 -15.97 -34.11 31.19
CA THR A 25 -16.40 -32.81 31.68
C THR A 25 -16.65 -31.96 30.44
N ALA A 26 -17.91 -31.59 30.20
CA ALA A 26 -18.25 -30.70 29.11
C ALA A 26 -17.33 -29.45 29.22
N ALA A 27 -16.67 -29.10 28.13
CA ALA A 27 -15.89 -27.88 28.11
C ALA A 27 -16.78 -26.73 28.57
N PRO A 28 -16.28 -25.80 29.42
CA PRO A 28 -17.10 -24.72 29.95
C PRO A 28 -17.76 -23.98 28.81
N GLU A 29 -19.07 -23.74 28.93
CA GLU A 29 -19.86 -23.06 27.93
C GLU A 29 -19.27 -21.68 27.61
N VAL A 30 -19.04 -21.40 26.32
CA VAL A 30 -18.52 -20.09 25.87
C VAL A 30 -19.66 -19.06 25.89
N THR A 31 -19.46 -17.96 26.61
CA THR A 31 -20.47 -16.92 26.78
C THR A 31 -20.00 -15.57 26.23
N PHE A 32 -20.96 -14.68 25.92
CA PHE A 32 -20.64 -13.35 25.45
C PHE A 32 -19.82 -12.56 26.48
N THR A 33 -20.34 -12.46 27.70
CA THR A 33 -19.76 -11.57 28.72
C THR A 33 -18.34 -11.95 29.10
N ARG A 34 -18.06 -13.26 29.30
CA ARG A 34 -16.76 -13.72 29.74
C ARG A 34 -15.75 -13.88 28.61
N ASP A 35 -16.20 -14.39 27.43
CA ASP A 35 -15.27 -14.90 26.42
C ASP A 35 -15.25 -14.04 25.15
N VAL A 36 -16.41 -13.53 24.69
CA VAL A 36 -16.53 -12.83 23.39
C VAL A 36 -16.39 -11.33 23.54
N ALA A 37 -17.00 -10.71 24.56
CA ALA A 37 -16.92 -9.27 24.77
C ALA A 37 -15.47 -8.76 24.88
N PRO A 38 -14.54 -9.44 25.58
CA PRO A 38 -13.13 -9.02 25.60
C PRO A 38 -12.51 -8.95 24.21
N ILE A 39 -12.81 -9.94 23.34
CA ILE A 39 -12.30 -9.98 21.95
C ILE A 39 -12.88 -8.81 21.14
N LEU A 40 -14.22 -8.63 21.20
CA LEU A 40 -14.88 -7.55 20.46
C LEU A 40 -14.39 -6.18 20.92
N HIS A 41 -14.25 -5.97 22.23
CA HIS A 41 -13.76 -4.73 22.82
C HIS A 41 -12.32 -4.40 22.40
N ALA A 42 -11.47 -5.41 22.30
CA ALA A 42 -10.06 -5.22 21.94
C ALA A 42 -9.85 -5.00 20.42
N ARG A 43 -10.71 -5.56 19.56
CA ARG A 43 -10.42 -5.68 18.12
C ARG A 43 -11.49 -5.09 17.18
N CYS A 44 -12.73 -4.93 17.64
CA CYS A 44 -13.86 -4.59 16.76
C CYS A 44 -14.46 -3.22 17.06
N VAL A 45 -14.64 -2.87 18.34
CA VAL A 45 -15.36 -1.65 18.72
C VAL A 45 -14.62 -0.34 18.40
N VAL A 46 -13.37 -0.41 17.98
CA VAL A 46 -12.67 0.76 17.44
C VAL A 46 -13.42 1.36 16.24
N CYS A 47 -14.06 0.51 15.43
CA CYS A 47 -14.90 0.91 14.31
C CYS A 47 -16.40 0.63 14.58
N HIS A 48 -16.73 -0.46 15.32
CA HIS A 48 -18.09 -0.91 15.58
C HIS A 48 -18.66 -0.31 16.87
N ARG A 49 -18.84 1.01 16.90
CA ARG A 49 -19.49 1.77 17.98
C ARG A 49 -20.29 2.94 17.42
N PRO A 50 -21.23 3.52 18.19
CA PRO A 50 -21.97 4.70 17.75
C PRO A 50 -21.05 5.86 17.32
N GLY A 51 -21.39 6.49 16.21
CA GLY A 51 -20.63 7.63 15.66
C GLY A 51 -19.36 7.27 14.87
N GLU A 52 -19.05 5.98 14.73
CA GLU A 52 -17.95 5.50 13.88
C GLU A 52 -18.47 4.90 12.55
N VAL A 53 -17.55 4.46 11.71
CA VAL A 53 -17.80 4.09 10.30
C VAL A 53 -18.63 2.82 10.12
N ALA A 54 -18.57 1.88 11.07
CA ALA A 54 -19.28 0.61 10.93
C ALA A 54 -20.81 0.78 11.10
N PRO A 55 -21.62 0.04 10.32
CA PRO A 55 -23.08 0.21 10.30
C PRO A 55 -23.80 -0.28 11.58
N MET A 56 -23.10 -1.00 12.46
CA MET A 56 -23.66 -1.51 13.73
C MET A 56 -22.63 -1.40 14.86
N ALA A 57 -23.10 -1.20 16.07
CA ALA A 57 -22.28 -1.29 17.27
C ALA A 57 -22.07 -2.76 17.69
N LEU A 58 -21.00 -3.04 18.45
CA LEU A 58 -20.65 -4.33 19.04
C LEU A 58 -20.20 -4.18 20.50
N LEU A 59 -20.66 -3.15 21.19
CA LEU A 59 -20.27 -2.83 22.57
C LEU A 59 -20.95 -3.73 23.62
N THR A 60 -22.22 -4.06 23.37
CA THR A 60 -23.07 -4.82 24.30
C THR A 60 -23.51 -6.15 23.69
N TYR A 61 -24.06 -7.02 24.55
CA TYR A 61 -24.68 -8.26 24.07
C TYR A 61 -25.85 -7.96 23.11
N GLN A 62 -26.67 -6.97 23.44
CA GLN A 62 -27.82 -6.55 22.64
C GLN A 62 -27.39 -6.04 21.25
N ASP A 63 -26.27 -5.36 21.19
CA ASP A 63 -25.70 -4.91 19.91
C ASP A 63 -25.17 -6.09 19.09
N ALA A 64 -24.42 -6.99 19.70
CA ALA A 64 -23.68 -8.05 18.99
C ALA A 64 -24.56 -9.26 18.64
N ARG A 65 -25.51 -9.64 19.51
CA ARG A 65 -26.32 -10.86 19.37
C ARG A 65 -27.06 -10.98 18.03
N PRO A 66 -27.73 -9.92 17.52
CA PRO A 66 -28.40 -9.97 16.22
C PRO A 66 -27.46 -10.29 15.04
N TRP A 67 -26.19 -9.93 15.18
CA TRP A 67 -25.15 -10.09 14.15
C TRP A 67 -24.25 -11.32 14.35
N ALA A 68 -24.52 -12.17 15.36
CA ALA A 68 -23.63 -13.25 15.78
C ALA A 68 -23.18 -14.14 14.61
N ARG A 69 -24.12 -14.58 13.75
CA ARG A 69 -23.79 -15.39 12.57
C ARG A 69 -22.89 -14.63 11.58
N ALA A 70 -23.24 -13.39 11.26
CA ALA A 70 -22.44 -12.56 10.34
C ALA A 70 -21.04 -12.27 10.90
N ILE A 71 -20.91 -12.06 12.22
CA ILE A 71 -19.61 -11.91 12.89
C ILE A 71 -18.78 -13.18 12.67
N LYS A 72 -19.34 -14.37 12.98
CA LYS A 72 -18.65 -15.65 12.76
C LYS A 72 -18.21 -15.80 11.30
N ASP A 73 -19.11 -15.60 10.35
CA ASP A 73 -18.81 -15.76 8.92
C ASP A 73 -17.66 -14.83 8.49
N LYS A 74 -17.65 -13.58 8.94
CA LYS A 74 -16.61 -12.60 8.61
C LYS A 74 -15.26 -12.89 9.26
N VAL A 75 -15.23 -13.32 10.53
CA VAL A 75 -13.96 -13.62 11.20
C VAL A 75 -13.35 -14.94 10.72
N VAL A 76 -14.17 -15.96 10.43
CA VAL A 76 -13.71 -17.24 9.85
C VAL A 76 -13.14 -17.01 8.45
N ALA A 77 -13.80 -16.19 7.64
CA ALA A 77 -13.31 -15.79 6.32
C ALA A 77 -12.12 -14.82 6.39
N ARG A 78 -11.68 -14.40 7.57
CA ARG A 78 -10.62 -13.39 7.81
C ARG A 78 -10.86 -12.06 7.07
N GLN A 79 -12.12 -11.70 6.87
CA GLN A 79 -12.54 -10.42 6.28
C GLN A 79 -12.66 -9.31 7.34
N MET A 80 -12.81 -9.68 8.63
CA MET A 80 -12.84 -8.77 9.77
C MET A 80 -11.98 -9.30 10.92
N PRO A 81 -11.19 -8.44 11.58
CA PRO A 81 -10.84 -7.07 11.16
C PRO A 81 -10.12 -7.05 9.80
N PRO A 82 -10.25 -5.95 9.00
CA PRO A 82 -9.63 -5.87 7.69
C PRO A 82 -8.11 -5.82 7.82
N TRP A 83 -7.42 -6.72 7.13
CA TRP A 83 -5.97 -6.77 7.07
C TRP A 83 -5.50 -7.62 5.90
N PHE A 84 -4.64 -7.08 5.04
CA PHE A 84 -4.32 -7.70 3.76
C PHE A 84 -2.83 -7.99 3.57
N ALA A 85 -1.97 -7.55 4.50
CA ALA A 85 -0.56 -7.94 4.44
C ALA A 85 -0.38 -9.44 4.68
N ASP A 86 0.47 -10.05 3.86
CA ASP A 86 0.85 -11.45 3.96
C ASP A 86 1.46 -11.74 5.33
N PRO A 87 0.91 -12.70 6.10
CA PRO A 87 1.42 -13.04 7.42
C PRO A 87 2.85 -13.59 7.43
N ALA A 88 3.34 -14.08 6.29
CA ALA A 88 4.70 -14.57 6.14
C ALA A 88 5.72 -13.44 5.86
N VAL A 89 5.25 -12.21 5.61
CA VAL A 89 6.08 -11.07 5.24
C VAL A 89 6.01 -9.97 6.29
N GLY A 90 7.09 -9.80 7.05
CA GLY A 90 7.21 -8.75 8.06
C GLY A 90 6.30 -8.98 9.28
N ALA A 91 6.46 -8.11 10.27
CA ALA A 91 5.57 -8.01 11.42
C ALA A 91 5.20 -6.53 11.61
N PHE A 92 3.92 -6.24 11.73
CA PHE A 92 3.41 -4.87 11.81
C PHE A 92 2.83 -4.58 13.19
N ALA A 93 3.07 -3.38 13.71
CA ALA A 93 2.64 -2.96 15.05
C ALA A 93 1.12 -2.77 15.15
N ASN A 94 0.49 -2.40 14.05
CA ASN A 94 -0.94 -2.14 13.94
C ASN A 94 -1.75 -3.32 13.37
N ASP A 95 -1.22 -4.54 13.41
CA ASP A 95 -1.92 -5.74 12.94
C ASP A 95 -3.13 -6.07 13.84
N PRO A 96 -4.37 -5.92 13.34
CA PRO A 96 -5.58 -6.14 14.12
C PRO A 96 -6.08 -7.59 14.05
N ARG A 97 -5.42 -8.48 13.32
CA ARG A 97 -5.91 -9.85 13.07
C ARG A 97 -6.21 -10.58 14.36
N LEU A 98 -7.28 -11.36 14.33
CA LEU A 98 -7.65 -12.27 15.40
C LEU A 98 -6.73 -13.50 15.39
N SER A 99 -6.41 -13.99 16.57
CA SER A 99 -5.76 -15.30 16.74
C SER A 99 -6.70 -16.43 16.28
N ALA A 100 -6.15 -17.60 16.01
CA ALA A 100 -6.97 -18.78 15.71
C ALA A 100 -7.89 -19.15 16.90
N GLU A 101 -7.44 -18.87 18.13
CA GLU A 101 -8.21 -19.11 19.36
C GLU A 101 -9.38 -18.13 19.48
N ASP A 102 -9.18 -16.83 19.21
CA ASP A 102 -10.26 -15.83 19.19
C ASP A 102 -11.35 -16.22 18.19
N ILE A 103 -10.94 -16.61 16.95
CA ILE A 103 -11.88 -17.06 15.92
C ILE A 103 -12.65 -18.32 16.37
N ALA A 104 -11.95 -19.28 16.97
CA ALA A 104 -12.59 -20.49 17.48
C ALA A 104 -13.54 -20.19 18.65
N THR A 105 -13.20 -19.24 19.52
CA THR A 105 -14.05 -18.80 20.63
C THR A 105 -15.33 -18.16 20.15
N ILE A 106 -15.23 -17.20 19.20
CA ILE A 106 -16.41 -16.59 18.57
C ILE A 106 -17.26 -17.65 17.86
N SER A 107 -16.63 -18.59 17.15
CA SER A 107 -17.35 -19.64 16.43
C SER A 107 -18.12 -20.55 17.38
N ARG A 108 -17.48 -21.03 18.47
CA ARG A 108 -18.14 -21.85 19.50
C ARG A 108 -19.31 -21.11 20.15
N TRP A 109 -19.13 -19.82 20.46
CA TRP A 109 -20.21 -19.00 21.00
C TRP A 109 -21.44 -18.98 20.09
N VAL A 110 -21.24 -18.72 18.80
CA VAL A 110 -22.33 -18.69 17.83
C VAL A 110 -23.00 -20.05 17.68
N ASP A 111 -22.21 -21.13 17.61
CA ASP A 111 -22.70 -22.51 17.47
C ASP A 111 -23.51 -22.99 18.69
N ALA A 112 -23.17 -22.49 19.89
CA ALA A 112 -23.91 -22.72 21.12
C ALA A 112 -25.20 -21.87 21.24
N GLY A 113 -25.60 -21.14 20.19
CA GLY A 113 -26.81 -20.28 20.21
C GLY A 113 -26.54 -18.86 20.71
N ALA A 114 -25.29 -18.48 20.85
CA ALA A 114 -24.82 -17.17 21.30
C ALA A 114 -25.37 -16.77 22.69
N PRO A 115 -25.10 -17.54 23.75
CA PRO A 115 -25.57 -17.26 25.11
C PRO A 115 -24.91 -15.99 25.66
N GLN A 116 -25.66 -15.24 26.53
CA GLN A 116 -25.15 -14.00 27.12
C GLN A 116 -24.08 -14.26 28.18
N GLY A 117 -24.32 -15.19 29.09
CA GLY A 117 -23.51 -15.41 30.31
C GLY A 117 -23.92 -14.54 31.51
N ASP A 118 -23.14 -14.60 32.57
CA ASP A 118 -23.38 -13.79 33.78
C ASP A 118 -23.00 -12.32 33.49
N PRO A 119 -23.88 -11.33 33.75
CA PRO A 119 -23.54 -9.92 33.61
C PRO A 119 -22.33 -9.46 34.45
N LYS A 120 -21.99 -10.18 35.53
CA LYS A 120 -20.82 -9.84 36.37
C LYS A 120 -19.49 -10.11 35.67
N ASP A 121 -19.48 -11.01 34.69
CA ASP A 121 -18.29 -11.33 33.89
C ASP A 121 -18.05 -10.34 32.75
N MET A 122 -18.94 -9.35 32.58
CA MET A 122 -18.81 -8.36 31.51
C MET A 122 -17.58 -7.47 31.76
N PRO A 123 -16.64 -7.39 30.81
CA PRO A 123 -15.50 -6.48 30.95
C PRO A 123 -15.97 -5.02 30.98
N THR A 124 -15.21 -4.18 31.66
CA THR A 124 -15.43 -2.73 31.59
C THR A 124 -15.34 -2.28 30.14
N PRO A 125 -16.35 -1.62 29.58
CA PRO A 125 -16.31 -1.13 28.21
C PRO A 125 -15.12 -0.20 28.00
N PRO A 126 -14.44 -0.27 26.83
CA PRO A 126 -13.38 0.68 26.51
C PRO A 126 -13.90 2.11 26.56
N ARG A 127 -13.10 2.99 27.13
CA ARG A 127 -13.39 4.43 27.09
C ARG A 127 -12.86 4.98 25.77
N PHE A 128 -13.73 5.62 25.01
CA PHE A 128 -13.37 6.35 23.82
C PHE A 128 -13.41 7.83 24.11
N THR A 129 -12.41 8.55 23.65
CA THR A 129 -12.40 10.00 23.76
C THR A 129 -13.43 10.56 22.78
N GLU A 130 -14.41 11.30 23.29
CA GLU A 130 -15.26 12.12 22.44
C GLU A 130 -14.39 13.23 21.84
N GLY A 131 -14.51 13.47 20.52
CA GLY A 131 -13.65 14.44 19.86
C GLY A 131 -12.32 13.84 19.38
N TRP A 132 -11.21 14.49 19.68
CA TRP A 132 -9.88 14.09 19.23
C TRP A 132 -9.35 12.86 19.98
N GLN A 133 -8.92 11.83 19.25
CA GLN A 133 -8.46 10.57 19.85
C GLN A 133 -7.14 10.74 20.62
N LEU A 134 -6.30 11.68 20.17
CA LEU A 134 -5.00 11.98 20.79
C LEU A 134 -5.07 13.08 21.86
N GLY A 135 -6.29 13.51 22.26
CA GLY A 135 -6.55 14.68 23.11
C GLY A 135 -6.60 15.96 22.27
N GLU A 136 -6.73 17.13 22.93
CA GLU A 136 -6.84 18.41 22.20
C GLU A 136 -5.56 18.70 21.39
N PRO A 137 -5.69 18.99 20.08
CA PRO A 137 -4.57 19.38 19.23
C PRO A 137 -4.01 20.75 19.62
N ASP A 138 -2.73 20.97 19.35
CA ASP A 138 -2.12 22.29 19.50
C ASP A 138 -2.68 23.30 18.46
N MET A 139 -3.12 22.79 17.30
CA MET A 139 -3.79 23.58 16.26
C MET A 139 -4.87 22.75 15.57
N VAL A 140 -6.05 23.33 15.42
CA VAL A 140 -7.13 22.76 14.61
C VAL A 140 -7.26 23.57 13.32
N VAL A 141 -7.21 22.87 12.20
CA VAL A 141 -7.41 23.42 10.86
C VAL A 141 -8.77 22.91 10.36
N GLU A 142 -9.70 23.80 10.10
CA GLU A 142 -11.00 23.45 9.52
C GLU A 142 -10.95 23.68 8.00
N LEU A 143 -11.19 22.63 7.23
CA LEU A 143 -11.27 22.73 5.78
C LEU A 143 -12.56 23.43 5.34
N PRO A 144 -12.58 24.08 4.18
CA PRO A 144 -13.81 24.66 3.63
C PRO A 144 -14.93 23.62 3.54
N GLU A 145 -16.17 24.06 3.77
CA GLU A 145 -17.35 23.22 3.62
C GLU A 145 -17.45 22.63 2.22
N VAL A 146 -17.65 21.33 2.15
CA VAL A 146 -17.90 20.61 0.90
C VAL A 146 -19.36 20.16 0.88
N ARG A 147 -20.07 20.49 -0.20
CA ARG A 147 -21.43 20.04 -0.48
C ARG A 147 -21.39 18.87 -1.45
N ILE A 148 -21.84 17.71 -0.99
CA ILE A 148 -21.81 16.47 -1.74
C ILE A 148 -23.20 16.25 -2.35
N PRO A 149 -23.31 16.01 -3.69
CA PRO A 149 -24.59 15.77 -4.35
C PRO A 149 -25.25 14.48 -3.84
N ALA A 150 -26.57 14.38 -4.01
CA ALA A 150 -27.32 13.18 -3.62
C ALA A 150 -26.93 11.95 -4.43
N THR A 151 -26.68 12.15 -5.72
CA THR A 151 -26.43 11.09 -6.71
C THR A 151 -25.26 11.45 -7.61
N GLY A 152 -24.74 10.48 -8.31
CA GLY A 152 -23.62 10.63 -9.25
C GLY A 152 -22.54 9.60 -8.98
N THR A 153 -21.43 9.75 -9.68
CA THR A 153 -20.19 9.01 -9.41
C THR A 153 -19.51 9.57 -8.16
N ASP A 154 -18.46 8.92 -7.74
CA ASP A 154 -17.57 9.43 -6.67
C ASP A 154 -17.21 10.90 -6.89
N TYR A 155 -17.13 11.66 -5.81
CA TYR A 155 -16.87 13.09 -5.84
C TYR A 155 -15.53 13.42 -5.19
N PHE A 156 -14.63 14.11 -5.92
CA PHE A 156 -13.24 14.39 -5.54
C PHE A 156 -12.93 15.89 -5.44
N PRO A 157 -13.46 16.64 -4.48
CA PRO A 157 -13.09 18.03 -4.29
C PRO A 157 -11.68 18.16 -3.72
N THR A 158 -11.00 19.23 -4.12
CA THR A 158 -9.62 19.54 -3.73
C THR A 158 -9.51 20.91 -3.06
N PRO A 159 -10.24 21.20 -1.97
CA PRO A 159 -10.12 22.48 -1.30
C PRO A 159 -8.69 22.69 -0.78
N SER A 160 -8.27 23.93 -0.75
CA SER A 160 -6.97 24.34 -0.22
C SER A 160 -7.13 25.47 0.78
N LEU A 161 -6.19 25.60 1.70
CA LEU A 161 -6.11 26.68 2.66
C LEU A 161 -4.67 26.97 3.05
N THR A 162 -4.41 28.15 3.57
CA THR A 162 -3.10 28.53 4.09
C THR A 162 -3.10 28.40 5.62
N LEU A 163 -2.06 27.77 6.17
CA LEU A 163 -1.89 27.67 7.62
C LEU A 163 -1.56 29.03 8.24
N ASP A 164 -2.30 29.44 9.27
CA ASP A 164 -2.01 30.65 10.08
C ASP A 164 -0.97 30.33 11.17
N LEU A 165 0.20 29.86 10.76
CA LEU A 165 1.34 29.67 11.66
C LEU A 165 2.14 30.96 11.77
N LYS A 166 2.54 31.32 13.01
CA LYS A 166 3.39 32.51 13.26
C LYS A 166 4.87 32.22 12.99
N GLU A 167 5.28 30.97 13.11
CA GLU A 167 6.63 30.45 12.92
C GLU A 167 6.59 29.01 12.38
N ASP A 168 7.71 28.52 11.88
CA ASP A 168 7.85 27.11 11.49
C ASP A 168 7.75 26.22 12.73
N ARG A 169 6.99 25.13 12.59
CA ARG A 169 6.79 24.14 13.65
C ARG A 169 7.01 22.74 13.07
N TRP A 170 7.25 21.77 13.93
CA TRP A 170 7.18 20.38 13.52
C TRP A 170 6.03 19.67 14.24
N ILE A 171 5.37 18.77 13.54
CA ILE A 171 4.28 17.96 14.08
C ILE A 171 4.79 16.56 14.44
N ARG A 172 4.43 16.10 15.62
CA ARG A 172 4.66 14.72 16.11
C ARG A 172 3.50 13.80 15.79
N ALA A 173 2.32 14.36 15.49
CA ALA A 173 1.14 13.61 15.12
C ALA A 173 0.17 14.48 14.32
N ILE A 174 -0.68 13.82 13.53
CA ILE A 174 -1.79 14.44 12.81
C ILE A 174 -3.02 13.55 12.93
N GLU A 175 -4.17 14.18 13.22
CA GLU A 175 -5.47 13.53 13.25
C GLU A 175 -6.42 14.23 12.28
N ILE A 176 -6.90 13.51 11.29
CA ILE A 176 -7.86 14.00 10.29
C ILE A 176 -9.24 13.47 10.65
N ARG A 177 -10.22 14.36 10.69
CA ARG A 177 -11.60 14.05 11.13
C ARG A 177 -12.63 14.58 10.13
N PRO A 178 -13.06 13.77 9.16
CA PRO A 178 -14.26 14.09 8.41
C PRO A 178 -15.46 14.23 9.35
N SER A 179 -16.29 15.25 9.14
CA SER A 179 -17.51 15.41 9.94
C SER A 179 -18.61 14.43 9.53
N ASN A 180 -18.53 13.92 8.29
CA ASN A 180 -19.49 12.95 7.75
C ASN A 180 -18.76 11.67 7.27
N ARG A 181 -18.41 10.81 8.23
CA ARG A 181 -17.66 9.57 7.96
C ARG A 181 -18.45 8.53 7.17
N ALA A 182 -19.79 8.63 7.17
CA ALA A 182 -20.64 7.67 6.46
C ALA A 182 -20.51 7.73 4.94
N ILE A 183 -20.04 8.84 4.40
CA ILE A 183 -19.88 9.07 2.97
C ILE A 183 -18.43 9.36 2.56
N THR A 184 -17.55 9.60 3.53
CA THR A 184 -16.13 9.89 3.24
C THR A 184 -15.38 8.58 3.10
N HIS A 185 -14.75 8.36 1.94
CA HIS A 185 -13.89 7.22 1.69
C HIS A 185 -12.45 7.49 2.16
N HIS A 186 -11.88 8.62 1.76
CA HIS A 186 -10.59 9.10 2.28
C HIS A 186 -10.45 10.62 2.24
N SER A 187 -9.49 11.11 3.02
CA SER A 187 -9.05 12.51 3.04
C SER A 187 -7.52 12.53 3.05
N VAL A 188 -6.90 13.00 1.96
CA VAL A 188 -5.45 13.15 1.85
C VAL A 188 -5.10 14.63 2.00
N ILE A 189 -4.14 14.94 2.85
CA ILE A 189 -3.64 16.29 3.10
C ILE A 189 -2.20 16.38 2.57
N PHE A 190 -1.98 17.27 1.62
CA PHE A 190 -0.67 17.55 1.04
C PHE A 190 -0.07 18.81 1.67
N SER A 191 1.22 18.79 1.90
CA SER A 191 1.98 19.92 2.45
C SER A 191 2.58 20.79 1.36
N ALA A 192 1.87 21.02 0.25
CA ALA A 192 2.50 21.60 -0.94
C ALA A 192 1.77 22.81 -1.50
N ASN A 193 2.56 23.75 -2.03
CA ASN A 193 2.10 24.83 -2.89
C ASN A 193 1.76 24.35 -4.33
N VAL A 194 1.48 23.07 -4.53
CA VAL A 194 1.51 22.43 -5.86
C VAL A 194 0.37 21.42 -6.02
N SER A 195 -0.02 21.12 -7.24
CA SER A 195 -1.04 20.11 -7.56
C SER A 195 -0.65 18.72 -7.04
N ALA A 196 -1.62 17.82 -6.85
CA ALA A 196 -1.35 16.43 -6.44
C ALA A 196 -0.31 15.75 -7.34
N MET A 197 -0.26 16.14 -8.62
CA MET A 197 0.73 15.65 -9.58
C MET A 197 2.11 16.27 -9.41
N SER A 198 2.23 17.48 -8.87
CA SER A 198 3.50 18.12 -8.53
C SER A 198 3.93 17.86 -7.08
N ALA A 199 3.04 17.27 -6.25
CA ALA A 199 3.45 16.65 -4.98
C ALA A 199 4.31 15.39 -5.21
N MET A 200 4.27 14.82 -6.42
CA MET A 200 5.27 13.90 -6.96
C MET A 200 6.43 14.77 -7.46
N SER A 201 7.28 15.21 -6.55
CA SER A 201 8.35 16.14 -6.87
C SER A 201 9.41 15.47 -7.75
N SER A 202 10.14 16.25 -8.53
CA SER A 202 11.35 15.81 -9.26
C SER A 202 12.39 15.15 -8.33
N THR A 203 12.27 15.33 -7.02
CA THR A 203 13.14 14.76 -6.00
C THR A 203 12.78 13.30 -5.63
N GLY A 204 11.67 12.74 -6.12
CA GLY A 204 11.19 11.41 -5.73
C GLY A 204 10.55 11.36 -4.34
N MET A 205 10.45 12.49 -3.63
CA MET A 205 9.74 12.61 -2.36
C MET A 205 8.27 13.01 -2.61
N PHE A 206 7.39 12.50 -1.76
CA PHE A 206 5.96 12.72 -1.88
C PHE A 206 5.45 13.54 -0.69
N ASP A 207 4.94 14.75 -0.97
CA ASP A 207 4.57 15.72 0.05
C ASP A 207 3.17 15.46 0.63
N VAL A 208 2.93 14.27 1.17
CA VAL A 208 1.73 13.96 1.96
C VAL A 208 1.97 14.26 3.42
N LEU A 209 1.18 15.15 4.00
CA LEU A 209 1.24 15.47 5.42
C LEU A 209 0.47 14.45 6.27
N GLY A 210 -0.64 13.93 5.75
CA GLY A 210 -1.43 12.91 6.42
C GLY A 210 -2.53 12.35 5.53
N VAL A 211 -2.97 11.14 5.88
CA VAL A 211 -4.08 10.44 5.23
C VAL A 211 -5.05 9.94 6.30
N TRP A 212 -6.33 10.15 6.07
CA TRP A 212 -7.39 9.44 6.74
C TRP A 212 -8.12 8.58 5.71
N ALA A 213 -8.34 7.33 6.04
CA ALA A 213 -9.22 6.44 5.32
C ALA A 213 -9.99 5.59 6.33
N VAL A 214 -11.03 4.89 5.88
CA VAL A 214 -11.83 4.02 6.74
C VAL A 214 -10.92 3.00 7.46
N GLY A 215 -10.98 3.00 8.80
CA GLY A 215 -10.18 2.09 9.62
C GLY A 215 -8.76 2.56 9.95
N THR A 216 -8.30 3.71 9.45
CA THR A 216 -6.98 4.25 9.80
C THR A 216 -7.03 5.03 11.13
N PRO A 217 -6.13 4.73 12.08
CA PRO A 217 -5.96 5.54 13.29
C PRO A 217 -5.29 6.88 12.95
N PRO A 218 -5.29 7.85 13.89
CA PRO A 218 -4.43 9.02 13.77
C PRO A 218 -2.97 8.63 13.54
N THR A 219 -2.26 9.40 12.71
CA THR A 219 -0.83 9.20 12.49
C THR A 219 -0.05 9.75 13.68
N VAL A 220 0.73 8.91 14.34
CA VAL A 220 1.66 9.29 15.41
C VAL A 220 3.06 8.86 15.00
N TYR A 221 3.95 9.82 14.86
CA TYR A 221 5.34 9.54 14.49
C TYR A 221 6.14 8.99 15.68
N PRO A 222 7.18 8.16 15.45
CA PRO A 222 8.06 7.69 16.51
C PRO A 222 8.64 8.85 17.34
N GLU A 223 8.98 8.57 18.59
CA GLU A 223 9.50 9.61 19.50
C GLU A 223 10.73 10.35 18.93
N GLY A 224 10.70 11.66 19.02
CA GLY A 224 11.73 12.54 18.46
C GLY A 224 11.70 12.70 16.95
N THR A 225 10.71 12.11 16.28
CA THR A 225 10.52 12.26 14.82
C THR A 225 9.23 12.99 14.49
N GLY A 226 9.14 13.55 13.28
CA GLY A 226 7.95 14.26 12.84
C GLY A 226 8.15 14.89 11.47
N ARG A 227 7.26 15.80 11.12
CA ARG A 227 7.28 16.53 9.84
C ARG A 227 7.24 18.03 10.07
N TRP A 228 7.94 18.78 9.25
CA TRP A 228 7.86 20.23 9.27
C TRP A 228 6.53 20.73 8.69
N VAL A 229 6.00 21.77 9.32
CA VAL A 229 4.95 22.65 8.80
C VAL A 229 5.45 24.08 8.91
N HIS A 230 5.41 24.80 7.79
CA HIS A 230 6.04 26.10 7.68
C HIS A 230 5.04 27.25 7.80
N LYS A 231 5.51 28.39 8.29
CA LYS A 231 4.73 29.63 8.33
C LYS A 231 4.18 29.96 6.92
N GLY A 232 2.87 30.18 6.85
CA GLY A 232 2.20 30.51 5.60
C GLY A 232 2.14 29.36 4.58
N GLN A 233 2.42 28.12 5.02
CA GLN A 233 2.32 26.95 4.17
C GLN A 233 0.89 26.72 3.69
N MET A 234 0.72 26.48 2.39
CA MET A 234 -0.55 26.04 1.84
C MET A 234 -0.73 24.55 2.10
N LEU A 235 -1.90 24.16 2.59
CA LEU A 235 -2.38 22.79 2.57
C LEU A 235 -3.30 22.62 1.37
N ARG A 236 -3.09 21.59 0.59
CA ARG A 236 -3.99 21.13 -0.45
C ARG A 236 -4.55 19.78 -0.05
N THR A 237 -5.79 19.52 -0.43
CA THR A 237 -6.45 18.27 -0.06
C THR A 237 -6.94 17.52 -1.29
N ASN A 238 -7.07 16.19 -1.17
CA ASN A 238 -7.88 15.37 -2.03
C ASN A 238 -8.88 14.64 -1.13
N LEU A 239 -10.15 15.02 -1.25
CA LEU A 239 -11.23 14.43 -0.46
C LEU A 239 -12.06 13.55 -1.39
N HIS A 240 -12.40 12.34 -0.94
CA HIS A 240 -13.17 11.38 -1.72
C HIS A 240 -14.46 11.02 -1.00
N TYR A 241 -15.60 11.25 -1.65
CA TYR A 241 -16.93 10.99 -1.13
C TYR A 241 -17.74 10.08 -2.04
N HIS A 242 -18.55 9.20 -1.40
CA HIS A 242 -19.55 8.37 -2.08
C HIS A 242 -20.94 8.98 -1.85
N PRO A 243 -21.63 9.50 -2.89
CA PRO A 243 -23.03 9.92 -2.79
C PRO A 243 -23.93 8.76 -2.35
N ASN A 244 -24.84 9.03 -1.38
CA ASN A 244 -25.66 8.00 -0.74
C ASN A 244 -27.17 8.16 -0.94
N GLY A 245 -27.59 8.92 -1.96
CA GLY A 245 -29.00 9.15 -2.29
C GLY A 245 -29.60 10.42 -1.68
N THR A 246 -28.89 11.09 -0.78
CA THR A 246 -29.30 12.37 -0.17
C THR A 246 -28.18 13.41 -0.24
N PRO A 247 -28.48 14.70 -0.45
CA PRO A 247 -27.45 15.75 -0.38
C PRO A 247 -26.82 15.76 1.01
N GLN A 248 -25.49 15.83 1.05
CA GLN A 248 -24.70 15.80 2.28
C GLN A 248 -23.76 17.00 2.36
N VAL A 249 -23.26 17.23 3.56
CA VAL A 249 -22.25 18.25 3.82
C VAL A 249 -21.13 17.62 4.65
N ASP A 250 -19.88 17.97 4.34
CA ASP A 250 -18.74 17.65 5.18
C ASP A 250 -17.91 18.91 5.48
N ARG A 251 -17.38 18.97 6.70
CA ARG A 251 -16.37 19.90 7.17
C ARG A 251 -15.27 19.11 7.87
N THR A 252 -14.34 18.61 7.06
CA THR A 252 -13.18 17.88 7.60
C THR A 252 -12.33 18.81 8.46
N ARG A 253 -11.97 18.36 9.66
CA ARG A 253 -11.04 19.03 10.56
C ARG A 253 -9.73 18.27 10.64
N VAL A 254 -8.62 19.00 10.73
CA VAL A 254 -7.28 18.46 10.85
C VAL A 254 -6.68 18.97 12.16
N GLY A 255 -6.37 18.06 13.07
CA GLY A 255 -5.66 18.34 14.31
C GLY A 255 -4.16 18.16 14.13
N LEU A 256 -3.39 19.21 14.37
CA LEU A 256 -1.93 19.18 14.35
C LEU A 256 -1.42 19.17 15.80
N TYR A 257 -0.57 18.17 16.10
CA TYR A 257 0.06 18.03 17.42
C TYR A 257 1.54 18.35 17.29
N PHE A 258 1.96 19.48 17.82
CA PHE A 258 3.33 19.95 17.70
C PHE A 258 4.30 19.13 18.56
N GLY A 259 5.49 18.95 18.04
CA GLY A 259 6.58 18.38 18.81
C GLY A 259 7.09 19.37 19.85
N LYS A 260 7.57 18.83 20.96
CA LYS A 260 8.24 19.59 22.03
C LYS A 260 9.74 19.47 21.89
N GLY A 261 10.44 20.60 21.98
CA GLY A 261 11.89 20.62 21.82
C GLY A 261 12.35 20.44 20.38
N GLU A 262 13.58 19.99 20.22
CA GLU A 262 14.23 19.81 18.91
C GLU A 262 13.82 18.49 18.26
N MET A 263 13.50 18.54 16.97
CA MET A 263 13.23 17.34 16.17
C MET A 263 14.56 16.64 15.84
N LYS A 264 14.66 15.36 16.19
CA LYS A 264 15.87 14.54 15.93
C LYS A 264 15.95 14.06 14.49
N LYS A 265 14.80 13.65 13.92
CA LYS A 265 14.69 13.14 12.55
C LYS A 265 13.38 13.58 11.92
N GLU A 266 13.47 14.09 10.70
CA GLU A 266 12.29 14.35 9.88
C GLU A 266 11.82 13.08 9.20
N VAL A 267 10.50 12.84 9.23
CA VAL A 267 9.87 11.80 8.46
C VAL A 267 9.52 12.36 7.08
N ALA A 268 10.07 11.76 6.05
CA ALA A 268 9.71 12.04 4.66
C ALA A 268 8.90 10.88 4.07
N ALA A 269 8.20 11.13 2.99
CA ALA A 269 7.53 10.10 2.23
C ALA A 269 8.16 9.95 0.84
N ALA A 270 8.26 8.72 0.37
CA ALA A 270 8.71 8.38 -0.97
C ALA A 270 7.61 7.60 -1.71
N LEU A 271 7.70 7.61 -3.02
CA LEU A 271 6.77 6.94 -3.90
C LEU A 271 7.51 6.04 -4.89
N ALA A 272 7.29 4.74 -4.81
CA ALA A 272 7.42 3.85 -5.94
C ALA A 272 6.04 3.77 -6.62
N GLY A 273 5.92 4.11 -7.90
CA GLY A 273 4.62 4.18 -8.54
C GLY A 273 4.71 4.24 -10.06
N ASN A 274 3.58 4.11 -10.73
CA ASN A 274 3.50 4.24 -12.18
C ASN A 274 2.34 5.16 -12.56
N VAL A 275 2.62 6.17 -13.36
CA VAL A 275 1.65 7.21 -13.77
C VAL A 275 1.46 7.25 -15.29
N THR A 276 2.03 6.30 -16.03
CA THR A 276 2.04 6.31 -17.51
C THR A 276 1.58 4.98 -18.10
N PHE A 277 0.57 4.37 -17.52
CA PHE A 277 0.06 3.07 -17.98
C PHE A 277 -1.27 3.18 -18.72
N SER A 278 -1.60 2.09 -19.41
CA SER A 278 -2.92 1.83 -19.95
C SER A 278 -3.22 0.35 -19.75
N ILE A 279 -4.18 0.03 -18.88
CA ILE A 279 -4.65 -1.34 -18.65
C ILE A 279 -5.63 -1.69 -19.78
N PRO A 280 -5.40 -2.76 -20.55
CA PRO A 280 -6.28 -3.12 -21.66
C PRO A 280 -7.69 -3.48 -21.21
N PRO A 281 -8.70 -3.35 -22.08
CA PRO A 281 -10.03 -3.90 -21.82
C PRO A 281 -9.97 -5.40 -21.53
N ASN A 282 -10.82 -5.87 -20.63
CA ASN A 282 -10.99 -7.28 -20.26
C ASN A 282 -9.71 -8.00 -19.79
N ALA A 283 -8.66 -7.29 -19.41
CA ALA A 283 -7.43 -7.88 -18.91
C ALA A 283 -7.62 -8.41 -17.47
N PRO A 284 -7.54 -9.74 -17.22
CA PRO A 284 -7.83 -10.31 -15.89
C PRO A 284 -6.65 -10.26 -14.94
N ASN A 285 -5.44 -10.00 -15.42
CA ASN A 285 -4.21 -9.96 -14.62
C ASN A 285 -3.13 -9.13 -15.31
N PHE A 286 -3.34 -7.81 -15.36
CA PHE A 286 -2.39 -6.89 -15.98
C PHE A 286 -1.34 -6.45 -14.97
N GLU A 287 -0.07 -6.72 -15.25
CA GLU A 287 1.05 -6.36 -14.40
C GLU A 287 1.57 -4.95 -14.69
N LEU A 288 1.83 -4.20 -13.64
CA LEU A 288 2.56 -2.94 -13.67
C LEU A 288 3.77 -3.01 -12.74
N ARG A 289 4.84 -2.32 -13.12
CA ARG A 289 6.09 -2.24 -12.36
C ARG A 289 6.56 -0.80 -12.20
N SER A 290 7.28 -0.55 -11.12
CA SER A 290 8.12 0.63 -10.94
C SER A 290 9.30 0.33 -10.02
N VAL A 291 10.25 1.25 -9.99
CA VAL A 291 11.47 1.14 -9.18
C VAL A 291 11.67 2.43 -8.38
N TYR A 292 12.06 2.30 -7.12
CA TYR A 292 12.61 3.38 -6.32
C TYR A 292 14.05 3.08 -5.95
N MET A 293 14.95 4.05 -6.14
CA MET A 293 16.35 3.93 -5.74
C MET A 293 16.57 4.66 -4.41
N VAL A 294 17.06 3.93 -3.42
CA VAL A 294 17.45 4.47 -2.13
C VAL A 294 18.78 5.20 -2.28
N ASP A 295 18.77 6.53 -2.18
CA ASP A 295 19.88 7.42 -2.45
C ASP A 295 20.68 7.85 -1.22
N GLN A 296 20.20 7.50 -0.04
CA GLN A 296 20.82 7.72 1.27
C GLN A 296 20.42 6.59 2.22
N ASP A 297 21.16 6.36 3.30
CA ASP A 297 20.77 5.36 4.30
C ASP A 297 19.50 5.82 5.01
N ILE A 298 18.46 4.97 4.97
CA ILE A 298 17.14 5.28 5.51
C ILE A 298 16.61 4.16 6.41
N ASN A 299 15.66 4.52 7.27
CA ASN A 299 14.84 3.57 8.02
C ASN A 299 13.36 3.79 7.69
N ILE A 300 12.68 2.72 7.28
CA ILE A 300 11.25 2.76 6.97
C ILE A 300 10.44 2.96 8.26
N VAL A 301 9.48 3.86 8.21
CA VAL A 301 8.50 4.16 9.28
C VAL A 301 7.16 3.49 8.98
N SER A 302 6.68 3.58 7.74
CA SER A 302 5.41 2.98 7.33
C SER A 302 5.39 2.64 5.85
N PHE A 303 4.45 1.77 5.45
CA PHE A 303 4.07 1.51 4.05
C PHE A 303 2.60 1.85 3.84
N PHE A 304 2.28 2.33 2.64
CA PHE A 304 0.91 2.60 2.22
C PHE A 304 0.73 2.23 0.74
N PRO A 305 0.27 1.00 0.44
CA PRO A 305 -0.08 0.58 -0.91
C PRO A 305 -1.41 1.21 -1.32
N HIS A 306 -1.48 1.80 -2.52
CA HIS A 306 -2.70 2.43 -3.03
C HIS A 306 -2.95 2.07 -4.50
N MET A 307 -4.13 1.55 -4.76
CA MET A 307 -4.73 1.28 -6.06
C MET A 307 -6.22 1.64 -6.00
N HIS A 308 -6.91 1.61 -7.15
CA HIS A 308 -8.34 1.79 -7.21
C HIS A 308 -9.10 0.44 -7.33
N LEU A 309 -10.32 0.48 -7.91
CA LEU A 309 -11.28 -0.64 -7.93
C LEU A 309 -10.79 -1.90 -8.67
N ARG A 310 -9.79 -1.78 -9.54
CA ARG A 310 -9.24 -2.90 -10.31
C ARG A 310 -7.96 -3.47 -9.71
N GLY A 311 -7.44 -2.83 -8.65
CA GLY A 311 -6.28 -3.32 -7.92
C GLY A 311 -6.52 -4.71 -7.35
N LYS A 312 -5.56 -5.63 -7.58
CA LYS A 312 -5.66 -7.04 -7.18
C LYS A 312 -4.64 -7.42 -6.11
N ASP A 313 -3.39 -7.07 -6.33
CA ASP A 313 -2.29 -7.29 -5.38
C ASP A 313 -1.17 -6.28 -5.59
N MET A 314 -0.32 -6.13 -4.55
CA MET A 314 0.86 -5.27 -4.60
C MET A 314 1.99 -5.84 -3.74
N LYS A 315 3.20 -5.84 -4.30
CA LYS A 315 4.40 -6.33 -3.62
C LYS A 315 5.56 -5.37 -3.76
N MET A 316 6.23 -5.08 -2.64
CA MET A 316 7.49 -4.33 -2.58
C MET A 316 8.64 -5.25 -2.20
N THR A 317 9.71 -5.26 -2.99
CA THR A 317 10.91 -6.05 -2.75
C THR A 317 12.14 -5.18 -2.79
N ALA A 318 12.96 -5.20 -1.74
CA ALA A 318 14.27 -4.57 -1.71
C ALA A 318 15.32 -5.53 -2.28
N THR A 319 16.15 -5.03 -3.18
CA THR A 319 17.42 -5.65 -3.58
C THR A 319 18.56 -4.78 -3.03
N PHE A 320 19.30 -5.31 -2.08
CA PHE A 320 20.40 -4.61 -1.39
C PHE A 320 21.64 -4.52 -2.26
N PRO A 321 22.60 -3.61 -1.96
CA PRO A 321 23.84 -3.49 -2.74
C PRO A 321 24.69 -4.78 -2.82
N ASP A 322 24.54 -5.67 -1.84
CA ASP A 322 25.20 -6.98 -1.80
C ASP A 322 24.48 -8.06 -2.64
N GLY A 323 23.37 -7.71 -3.29
CA GLY A 323 22.52 -8.60 -4.08
C GLY A 323 21.47 -9.40 -3.30
N ARG A 324 21.47 -9.33 -1.98
CA ARG A 324 20.44 -9.94 -1.13
C ARG A 324 19.09 -9.30 -1.41
N GLN A 325 18.02 -10.12 -1.41
CA GLN A 325 16.66 -9.64 -1.59
C GLN A 325 15.83 -9.84 -0.31
N GLN A 326 14.92 -8.91 -0.08
CA GLN A 326 13.95 -8.96 1.01
C GLN A 326 12.60 -8.42 0.54
N THR A 327 11.53 -9.17 0.73
CA THR A 327 10.18 -8.63 0.59
C THR A 327 9.88 -7.70 1.76
N LEU A 328 9.60 -6.44 1.47
CA LEU A 328 9.29 -5.40 2.46
C LEU A 328 7.81 -5.41 2.83
N LEU A 329 6.95 -5.53 1.82
CA LEU A 329 5.50 -5.63 1.95
C LEU A 329 4.95 -6.53 0.85
N ASN A 330 4.00 -7.40 1.19
CA ASN A 330 3.20 -8.15 0.24
C ASN A 330 1.72 -8.04 0.63
N VAL A 331 0.89 -7.58 -0.30
CA VAL A 331 -0.58 -7.47 -0.16
C VAL A 331 -1.20 -8.32 -1.27
N PRO A 332 -1.37 -9.65 -1.05
CA PRO A 332 -1.78 -10.59 -2.09
C PRO A 332 -3.26 -10.50 -2.48
N ALA A 333 -4.08 -9.79 -1.71
CA ALA A 333 -5.51 -9.59 -1.96
C ALA A 333 -5.88 -8.15 -1.56
N TYR A 334 -5.57 -7.20 -2.43
CA TYR A 334 -5.90 -5.79 -2.19
C TYR A 334 -7.41 -5.56 -2.25
N ASP A 335 -7.92 -4.74 -1.33
CA ASP A 335 -9.31 -4.30 -1.32
C ASP A 335 -9.36 -2.78 -1.24
N PHE A 336 -9.87 -2.13 -2.29
CA PHE A 336 -9.98 -0.68 -2.41
C PHE A 336 -10.72 -0.01 -1.24
N ASN A 337 -11.69 -0.71 -0.62
CA ASN A 337 -12.45 -0.17 0.52
C ASN A 337 -11.59 0.05 1.77
N TRP A 338 -10.40 -0.56 1.84
CA TRP A 338 -9.53 -0.55 3.00
C TRP A 338 -8.13 -0.08 2.63
N GLN A 339 -7.89 1.22 2.77
CA GLN A 339 -6.59 1.82 2.47
C GLN A 339 -5.77 1.92 3.76
N LEU A 340 -5.00 0.86 4.03
CA LEU A 340 -4.34 0.67 5.31
C LEU A 340 -2.86 1.07 5.25
N PHE A 341 -2.40 1.71 6.34
CA PHE A 341 -0.98 1.84 6.64
C PHE A 341 -0.47 0.57 7.33
N TYR A 342 0.79 0.25 7.07
CA TYR A 342 1.49 -0.88 7.66
C TYR A 342 2.74 -0.36 8.37
N TYR A 343 2.74 -0.38 9.72
CA TYR A 343 3.84 0.12 10.55
C TYR A 343 4.72 -1.04 11.00
N PRO A 344 5.98 -1.19 10.50
CA PRO A 344 6.87 -2.28 10.92
C PRO A 344 7.09 -2.29 12.44
N LYS A 345 7.05 -3.48 13.06
CA LYS A 345 7.37 -3.63 14.51
C LYS A 345 8.84 -3.40 14.82
N THR A 346 9.70 -3.67 13.85
CA THR A 346 11.16 -3.53 13.97
C THR A 346 11.65 -2.58 12.90
N LYS A 347 12.80 -1.95 13.15
CA LYS A 347 13.45 -1.11 12.15
C LYS A 347 13.68 -1.88 10.86
N VAL A 348 13.44 -1.23 9.74
CA VAL A 348 13.69 -1.74 8.38
C VAL A 348 14.71 -0.80 7.72
N PRO A 349 16.02 -1.02 7.97
CA PRO A 349 17.07 -0.20 7.37
C PRO A 349 17.24 -0.56 5.90
N LEU A 350 17.31 0.46 5.06
CA LEU A 350 17.64 0.36 3.65
C LEU A 350 18.87 1.22 3.38
N PRO A 351 20.05 0.63 3.18
CA PRO A 351 21.26 1.38 2.86
C PRO A 351 21.18 2.02 1.48
N ARG A 352 21.95 3.08 1.29
CA ARG A 352 22.15 3.71 -0.02
C ARG A 352 22.49 2.68 -1.09
N GLY A 353 21.88 2.81 -2.26
CA GLY A 353 22.05 1.88 -3.38
C GLY A 353 21.09 0.69 -3.35
N THR A 354 20.23 0.57 -2.32
CA THR A 354 19.15 -0.41 -2.34
C THR A 354 18.14 -0.04 -3.43
N ARG A 355 17.75 -1.02 -4.24
CA ARG A 355 16.67 -0.91 -5.21
C ARG A 355 15.39 -1.49 -4.62
N VAL A 356 14.31 -0.71 -4.62
CA VAL A 356 12.98 -1.16 -4.23
C VAL A 356 12.14 -1.36 -5.49
N ASP A 357 11.85 -2.61 -5.81
CA ASP A 357 10.96 -2.99 -6.91
C ASP A 357 9.52 -3.05 -6.42
N LEU A 358 8.61 -2.36 -7.09
CA LEU A 358 7.18 -2.42 -6.88
C LEU A 358 6.53 -3.17 -8.04
N VAL A 359 5.75 -4.19 -7.73
CA VAL A 359 4.94 -4.95 -8.69
C VAL A 359 3.51 -4.93 -8.21
N ALA A 360 2.56 -4.63 -9.10
CA ALA A 360 1.14 -4.67 -8.83
C ALA A 360 0.38 -5.30 -10.00
N HIS A 361 -0.71 -6.01 -9.70
CA HIS A 361 -1.60 -6.59 -10.71
C HIS A 361 -2.98 -5.97 -10.63
N TYR A 362 -3.64 -5.92 -11.79
CA TYR A 362 -4.97 -5.34 -11.98
C TYR A 362 -5.89 -6.30 -12.70
N ASP A 363 -7.13 -6.38 -12.25
CA ASP A 363 -8.20 -7.12 -12.91
C ASP A 363 -9.23 -6.16 -13.53
N ASN A 364 -9.07 -5.89 -14.82
CA ASN A 364 -10.02 -5.09 -15.62
C ASN A 364 -11.04 -5.98 -16.35
N SER A 365 -11.26 -7.21 -15.90
CA SER A 365 -12.23 -8.12 -16.51
C SER A 365 -13.63 -8.03 -15.90
N ALA A 366 -14.61 -8.66 -16.54
CA ALA A 366 -15.97 -8.79 -16.03
C ALA A 366 -16.08 -9.73 -14.80
N ALA A 367 -15.04 -10.49 -14.46
CA ALA A 367 -14.99 -11.31 -13.26
C ALA A 367 -14.77 -10.47 -11.99
N ASN A 368 -14.13 -9.30 -12.11
CA ASN A 368 -14.01 -8.34 -11.03
C ASN A 368 -15.34 -7.61 -10.81
N LYS A 369 -16.05 -7.97 -9.74
CA LYS A 369 -17.36 -7.39 -9.39
C LYS A 369 -17.31 -5.89 -9.05
N ASN A 370 -16.13 -5.37 -8.70
CA ASN A 370 -15.94 -3.96 -8.39
C ASN A 370 -15.62 -3.13 -9.63
N ASN A 371 -15.39 -3.75 -10.80
CA ASN A 371 -15.08 -3.06 -12.04
C ASN A 371 -16.35 -2.51 -12.71
N PRO A 372 -16.51 -1.17 -12.81
CA PRO A 372 -17.73 -0.58 -13.39
C PRO A 372 -17.89 -0.84 -14.89
N ASP A 373 -16.79 -0.93 -15.64
CA ASP A 373 -16.79 -1.10 -17.09
C ASP A 373 -15.54 -1.85 -17.58
N PRO A 374 -15.60 -3.15 -17.78
CA PRO A 374 -14.47 -3.94 -18.28
C PRO A 374 -14.15 -3.73 -19.76
N SER A 375 -15.03 -3.07 -20.53
CA SER A 375 -14.84 -2.84 -21.97
C SER A 375 -13.90 -1.68 -22.29
N ARG A 376 -13.53 -0.86 -21.28
CA ARG A 376 -12.69 0.33 -21.46
C ARG A 376 -11.23 0.04 -21.12
N ALA A 377 -10.33 0.67 -21.89
CA ALA A 377 -8.94 0.81 -21.46
C ALA A 377 -8.86 1.82 -20.30
N ILE A 378 -8.11 1.49 -19.25
CA ILE A 378 -8.01 2.26 -18.02
C ILE A 378 -6.62 2.88 -17.92
N MET A 379 -6.56 4.20 -17.79
CA MET A 379 -5.32 4.96 -17.64
C MET A 379 -5.15 5.49 -16.23
N PHE A 380 -3.98 6.07 -15.95
CA PHE A 380 -3.72 6.79 -14.72
C PHE A 380 -4.69 7.97 -14.55
N GLY A 381 -5.18 8.16 -13.32
CA GLY A 381 -6.04 9.29 -12.96
C GLY A 381 -6.64 9.16 -11.57
N GLU A 382 -7.27 10.23 -11.08
CA GLU A 382 -7.78 10.33 -9.71
C GLU A 382 -9.14 9.65 -9.50
N ALA A 383 -9.97 9.55 -10.55
CA ALA A 383 -11.32 9.02 -10.45
C ALA A 383 -11.32 7.48 -10.38
N SER A 384 -11.60 6.91 -9.23
CA SER A 384 -11.52 5.47 -8.96
C SER A 384 -12.38 4.60 -9.88
N SER A 385 -13.52 5.10 -10.35
CA SER A 385 -14.41 4.37 -11.26
C SER A 385 -13.93 4.33 -12.70
N THR A 386 -13.23 5.36 -13.19
CA THR A 386 -12.85 5.53 -14.61
C THR A 386 -11.35 5.50 -14.87
N SER A 387 -10.54 5.54 -13.82
CA SER A 387 -9.08 5.53 -13.88
C SER A 387 -8.48 4.68 -12.76
N GLU A 388 -7.18 4.49 -12.79
CA GLU A 388 -6.42 3.71 -11.80
C GLU A 388 -5.19 4.48 -11.33
N MET A 389 -4.68 4.08 -10.16
CA MET A 389 -3.40 4.48 -9.62
C MET A 389 -2.54 3.26 -9.28
N MET A 390 -1.23 3.41 -9.32
CA MET A 390 -0.26 2.46 -8.82
C MET A 390 0.72 3.20 -7.91
N PHE A 391 0.45 3.22 -6.61
CA PHE A 391 1.28 3.90 -5.64
C PHE A 391 1.68 2.96 -4.51
N GLY A 392 2.98 2.67 -4.42
CA GLY A 392 3.60 2.07 -3.26
C GLY A 392 4.33 3.15 -2.47
N MET A 393 3.60 3.88 -1.63
CA MET A 393 4.18 4.89 -0.76
C MET A 393 4.83 4.24 0.46
N PHE A 394 5.88 4.87 0.95
CA PHE A 394 6.45 4.56 2.26
C PHE A 394 7.01 5.82 2.91
N GLU A 395 6.89 5.88 4.22
CA GLU A 395 7.51 6.91 5.03
C GLU A 395 8.84 6.42 5.60
N PHE A 396 9.81 7.31 5.73
CA PHE A 396 11.14 6.98 6.20
C PHE A 396 11.80 8.14 6.93
N THR A 397 12.83 7.82 7.72
CA THR A 397 13.80 8.79 8.24
C THR A 397 15.18 8.52 7.64
N ALA A 398 15.95 9.57 7.35
CA ALA A 398 17.35 9.41 6.95
C ALA A 398 18.24 9.16 8.17
N ASP A 399 19.29 8.33 8.01
CA ASP A 399 20.24 8.07 9.10
C ASP A 399 21.19 9.26 9.31
N ALA A 400 21.59 9.95 8.24
CA ALA A 400 22.42 11.14 8.31
C ALA A 400 21.58 12.42 8.39
N GLY A 401 21.94 13.33 9.30
CA GLY A 401 21.27 14.62 9.46
C GLY A 401 19.86 14.52 10.07
N VAL A 402 19.18 15.64 10.15
CA VAL A 402 17.79 15.72 10.63
C VAL A 402 16.82 15.42 9.48
N SER A 403 16.96 16.13 8.38
CA SER A 403 16.08 16.02 7.20
C SER A 403 16.72 15.19 6.07
N PRO A 404 15.95 14.37 5.36
CA PRO A 404 16.41 13.69 4.17
C PRO A 404 16.88 14.69 3.10
N LYS A 405 17.89 14.31 2.34
CA LYS A 405 18.39 15.11 1.21
C LYS A 405 17.76 14.61 -0.08
N PRO A 406 17.13 15.51 -0.88
CA PRO A 406 16.62 15.12 -2.18
C PRO A 406 17.76 14.85 -3.17
N SER A 407 17.61 13.83 -4.02
CA SER A 407 18.50 13.53 -5.13
C SER A 407 17.98 14.09 -6.46
N THR A 408 18.89 14.30 -7.37
CA THR A 408 18.55 14.66 -8.76
C THR A 408 18.09 13.42 -9.55
N GLU A 409 17.42 13.64 -10.69
CA GLU A 409 17.04 12.55 -11.60
C GLU A 409 18.26 11.77 -12.09
N ARG A 410 19.37 12.46 -12.38
CA ARG A 410 20.61 11.82 -12.80
C ARG A 410 21.21 10.95 -11.71
N GLU A 411 21.32 11.44 -10.48
CA GLU A 411 21.86 10.66 -9.35
C GLU A 411 21.06 9.37 -9.12
N ARG A 412 19.72 9.41 -9.25
CA ARG A 412 18.89 8.21 -9.14
C ARG A 412 19.15 7.20 -10.26
N MET A 413 19.34 7.67 -11.51
CA MET A 413 19.64 6.78 -12.64
C MET A 413 21.08 6.25 -12.59
N GLU A 414 22.02 7.02 -12.06
CA GLU A 414 23.37 6.55 -11.74
C GLU A 414 23.37 5.47 -10.67
N ALA A 415 22.56 5.63 -9.61
CA ALA A 415 22.38 4.61 -8.59
C ALA A 415 21.71 3.34 -9.16
N LEU A 416 20.72 3.51 -10.05
CA LEU A 416 20.07 2.38 -10.72
C LEU A 416 21.06 1.58 -11.58
N VAL A 417 21.82 2.23 -12.46
CA VAL A 417 22.78 1.51 -13.32
C VAL A 417 23.84 0.80 -12.49
N ALA A 418 24.25 1.37 -11.35
CA ALA A 418 25.19 0.74 -10.42
C ALA A 418 24.59 -0.48 -9.70
N SER A 419 23.27 -0.59 -9.58
CA SER A 419 22.57 -1.73 -8.95
C SER A 419 22.32 -2.89 -9.91
N LEU A 420 22.56 -2.70 -11.20
CA LEU A 420 22.34 -3.68 -12.26
C LEU A 420 23.67 -4.35 -12.68
N PRO A 421 23.64 -5.52 -13.36
CA PRO A 421 24.83 -6.16 -13.89
C PRO A 421 25.64 -5.23 -14.80
N ALA A 422 26.92 -5.11 -14.49
CA ALA A 422 27.78 -4.10 -15.10
C ALA A 422 28.04 -4.33 -16.60
N ASP A 423 28.14 -5.58 -17.03
CA ASP A 423 28.42 -6.00 -18.41
C ASP A 423 27.27 -5.76 -19.41
N SER A 424 26.10 -5.43 -18.91
CA SER A 424 24.86 -5.31 -19.70
C SER A 424 24.04 -4.07 -19.40
N SER A 425 24.56 -3.12 -18.60
CA SER A 425 23.79 -1.94 -18.17
C SER A 425 24.53 -0.63 -18.48
N PHE A 426 23.81 0.31 -19.08
CA PHE A 426 24.37 1.56 -19.61
C PHE A 426 23.50 2.74 -19.18
N LEU A 427 24.13 3.77 -18.61
CA LEU A 427 23.51 5.07 -18.43
C LEU A 427 23.62 5.84 -19.76
N ILE A 428 22.49 6.30 -20.27
CA ILE A 428 22.40 7.04 -21.52
C ILE A 428 21.70 8.37 -21.32
N ASP A 429 21.95 9.31 -22.21
CA ASP A 429 21.23 10.59 -22.28
C ASP A 429 20.33 10.60 -23.52
N LEU A 430 19.01 10.65 -23.27
CA LEU A 430 18.03 10.83 -24.33
C LEU A 430 17.91 12.32 -24.67
N PRO A 431 17.84 12.71 -25.94
CA PRO A 431 17.84 14.11 -26.35
C PRO A 431 16.43 14.76 -26.19
N PHE A 432 15.85 14.62 -25.01
CA PHE A 432 14.55 15.19 -24.67
C PHE A 432 14.71 16.23 -23.56
N GLY A 433 14.24 17.45 -23.84
CA GLY A 433 14.40 18.59 -22.94
C GLY A 433 15.78 19.28 -23.04
N PRO A 434 15.97 20.40 -22.32
CA PRO A 434 17.18 21.25 -22.46
C PRO A 434 18.47 20.59 -21.98
N SER A 435 18.37 19.71 -20.99
CA SER A 435 19.52 19.05 -20.33
C SER A 435 19.66 17.56 -20.71
N GLY A 436 18.83 17.07 -21.63
CA GLY A 436 18.67 15.64 -21.86
C GLY A 436 17.87 14.97 -20.75
N LEU A 437 17.41 13.75 -21.00
CA LEU A 437 16.71 12.90 -20.03
C LEU A 437 17.59 11.69 -19.73
N PRO A 438 18.14 11.52 -18.51
CA PRO A 438 18.91 10.36 -18.15
C PRO A 438 18.02 9.12 -18.16
N ALA A 439 18.53 8.02 -18.76
CA ALA A 439 17.84 6.75 -18.88
C ALA A 439 18.84 5.61 -18.69
N VAL A 440 18.37 4.39 -18.36
CA VAL A 440 19.23 3.22 -18.22
C VAL A 440 18.75 2.13 -19.18
N LEU A 441 19.68 1.65 -19.99
CA LEU A 441 19.51 0.43 -20.77
C LEU A 441 20.11 -0.73 -19.99
N HIS A 442 19.30 -1.78 -19.74
CA HIS A 442 19.75 -3.07 -19.26
C HIS A 442 19.47 -4.11 -20.33
N LEU A 443 20.49 -4.57 -21.02
CA LEU A 443 20.41 -5.40 -22.22
C LEU A 443 21.26 -6.68 -22.07
N PRO A 444 20.82 -7.66 -21.27
CA PRO A 444 21.56 -8.91 -21.12
C PRO A 444 21.57 -9.71 -22.43
N ARG A 445 22.63 -10.48 -22.68
CA ARG A 445 22.68 -11.37 -23.85
C ARG A 445 21.65 -12.50 -23.79
N THR A 446 21.23 -12.88 -22.58
CA THR A 446 20.20 -13.87 -22.29
C THR A 446 19.30 -13.37 -21.20
N GLY A 447 17.98 -13.65 -21.29
CA GLY A 447 17.00 -13.18 -20.33
C GLY A 447 16.28 -11.91 -20.77
N GLU A 448 15.54 -11.30 -19.85
CA GLU A 448 14.73 -10.10 -20.11
C GLU A 448 15.58 -8.84 -19.96
N GLY A 449 15.57 -8.00 -20.98
CA GLY A 449 16.10 -6.65 -20.91
C GLY A 449 15.07 -5.65 -20.37
N ALA A 450 15.56 -4.49 -19.93
CA ALA A 450 14.72 -3.40 -19.49
C ALA A 450 15.30 -2.06 -19.94
N PHE A 451 14.41 -1.13 -20.29
CA PHE A 451 14.75 0.25 -20.59
C PHE A 451 14.09 1.15 -19.54
N TYR A 452 14.89 1.69 -18.63
CA TYR A 452 14.37 2.52 -17.53
C TYR A 452 14.38 3.99 -17.89
N THR A 453 13.25 4.66 -17.65
CA THR A 453 13.09 6.10 -17.75
C THR A 453 12.51 6.65 -16.45
N GLN A 454 12.57 7.97 -16.27
CA GLN A 454 11.91 8.64 -15.14
C GLN A 454 10.74 9.50 -15.58
N VAL A 455 9.71 9.53 -14.75
CA VAL A 455 8.55 10.40 -14.90
C VAL A 455 8.15 10.88 -13.50
N LEU A 456 8.19 12.19 -13.26
CA LEU A 456 7.84 12.79 -11.96
C LEU A 456 8.56 12.11 -10.77
N GLY A 457 9.85 11.84 -10.92
CA GLY A 457 10.67 11.24 -9.86
C GLY A 457 10.56 9.73 -9.70
N VAL A 458 9.59 9.06 -10.34
CA VAL A 458 9.47 7.60 -10.34
C VAL A 458 10.20 6.96 -11.51
N ILE A 459 10.87 5.84 -11.27
CA ILE A 459 11.61 5.10 -12.30
C ILE A 459 10.71 3.99 -12.86
N LEU A 460 10.53 3.99 -14.17
CA LEU A 460 9.63 3.10 -14.88
C LEU A 460 10.43 2.17 -15.80
N PRO A 461 10.37 0.85 -15.61
CA PRO A 461 10.85 -0.09 -16.58
C PRO A 461 9.93 -0.08 -17.81
N GLN A 462 10.48 0.30 -18.96
CA GLN A 462 9.79 0.21 -20.25
C GLN A 462 10.06 -1.17 -20.86
N PRO A 463 9.11 -1.74 -21.60
CA PRO A 463 9.31 -3.06 -22.22
C PRO A 463 10.43 -3.03 -23.26
N VAL A 464 11.27 -4.04 -23.27
CA VAL A 464 12.26 -4.33 -24.31
C VAL A 464 11.74 -5.52 -25.11
N ALA A 465 11.02 -5.24 -26.19
CA ALA A 465 10.41 -6.27 -27.01
C ALA A 465 11.28 -6.59 -28.23
N LYS A 466 11.40 -7.87 -28.58
CA LYS A 466 12.15 -8.35 -29.75
C LYS A 466 13.63 -7.93 -29.73
N LEU A 467 14.28 -8.05 -28.56
CA LEU A 467 15.72 -7.77 -28.45
C LEU A 467 16.50 -8.72 -29.35
N GLN A 468 17.27 -8.16 -30.27
CA GLN A 468 18.12 -8.88 -31.21
C GLN A 468 19.54 -8.36 -31.08
N TRP A 469 20.52 -9.25 -31.21
CA TRP A 469 21.94 -8.95 -31.18
C TRP A 469 22.64 -9.42 -32.46
N GLU A 470 23.48 -8.54 -33.01
CA GLU A 470 24.40 -8.86 -34.09
C GLU A 470 25.78 -8.33 -33.68
N GLY A 471 26.67 -9.22 -33.22
CA GLY A 471 27.93 -8.82 -32.59
C GLY A 471 27.71 -7.91 -31.39
N ASN A 472 28.26 -6.69 -31.46
CA ASN A 472 28.08 -5.64 -30.45
C ASN A 472 26.92 -4.67 -30.76
N THR A 473 26.19 -4.92 -31.84
CA THR A 473 25.01 -4.11 -32.20
C THR A 473 23.73 -4.78 -31.71
N PHE A 474 22.80 -3.96 -31.20
CA PHE A 474 21.50 -4.44 -30.71
C PHE A 474 20.35 -3.65 -31.35
N GLN A 475 19.20 -4.29 -31.39
CA GLN A 475 17.93 -3.67 -31.76
C GLN A 475 16.79 -4.22 -30.91
N PHE A 476 15.87 -3.36 -30.49
CA PHE A 476 14.62 -3.75 -29.84
C PHE A 476 13.52 -2.73 -30.07
N ASN A 477 12.28 -3.11 -29.78
CA ASN A 477 11.14 -2.20 -29.75
C ASN A 477 10.74 -1.87 -28.33
N THR A 478 10.31 -0.63 -28.09
CA THR A 478 9.81 -0.16 -26.79
C THR A 478 8.66 0.79 -26.95
N LEU A 479 7.81 0.87 -25.90
CA LEU A 479 6.86 1.96 -25.71
C LEU A 479 7.48 2.95 -24.74
N LEU A 480 8.02 4.04 -25.24
CA LEU A 480 8.60 5.09 -24.40
C LEU A 480 7.47 5.89 -23.74
N ARG A 481 7.32 5.72 -22.44
CA ARG A 481 6.33 6.43 -21.60
C ARG A 481 7.05 7.50 -20.80
N ILE A 482 6.89 8.74 -21.25
CA ILE A 482 7.44 9.95 -20.62
C ILE A 482 6.40 11.06 -20.74
N LEU A 483 6.41 12.05 -19.84
CA LEU A 483 5.57 13.24 -19.92
C LEU A 483 6.14 14.24 -20.95
N ASN A 484 6.16 13.83 -22.21
CA ASN A 484 6.72 14.63 -23.30
C ASN A 484 5.99 14.27 -24.60
N PRO A 485 5.85 15.20 -25.56
CA PRO A 485 5.37 14.91 -26.92
C PRO A 485 6.13 13.79 -27.64
N ALA A 486 7.35 13.45 -27.17
CA ALA A 486 8.13 12.31 -27.65
C ALA A 486 7.61 10.95 -27.16
N ALA A 487 6.62 10.86 -26.26
CA ALA A 487 6.03 9.58 -25.88
C ALA A 487 5.48 8.81 -27.09
N GLY A 488 5.70 7.49 -27.15
CA GLY A 488 5.25 6.66 -28.26
C GLY A 488 6.05 5.38 -28.45
N TYR A 489 5.75 4.67 -29.54
CA TYR A 489 6.48 3.46 -29.90
C TYR A 489 7.76 3.78 -30.68
N TYR A 490 8.84 3.11 -30.32
CA TYR A 490 10.15 3.30 -30.92
C TYR A 490 10.82 1.96 -31.23
N THR A 491 11.59 1.95 -32.32
CA THR A 491 12.71 1.02 -32.50
C THR A 491 13.96 1.68 -31.94
N VAL A 492 14.65 1.01 -31.05
CA VAL A 492 15.93 1.43 -30.46
C VAL A 492 17.01 0.56 -31.07
N THR A 493 18.01 1.20 -31.66
CA THR A 493 19.21 0.53 -32.18
C THR A 493 20.45 1.11 -31.54
N GLY A 494 21.49 0.31 -31.36
CA GLY A 494 22.73 0.82 -30.79
C GLY A 494 23.89 -0.14 -30.97
N THR A 495 25.09 0.41 -30.81
CA THR A 495 26.34 -0.37 -30.83
C THR A 495 27.12 -0.08 -29.55
N ILE A 496 27.66 -1.14 -28.95
CA ILE A 496 28.53 -1.06 -27.79
C ILE A 496 29.97 -1.07 -28.30
N GLY A 497 30.74 -0.02 -27.98
CA GLY A 497 32.16 0.08 -28.28
C GLY A 497 32.99 -0.76 -27.34
N ASP A 498 34.21 -1.09 -27.77
CA ASP A 498 35.19 -1.84 -26.94
C ASP A 498 35.63 -1.04 -25.69
N ASP A 499 35.42 0.27 -25.70
CA ASP A 499 35.64 1.18 -24.56
C ASP A 499 34.48 1.22 -23.56
N GLY A 500 33.44 0.39 -23.73
CA GLY A 500 32.27 0.35 -22.90
C GLY A 500 31.28 1.50 -23.16
N THR A 501 31.47 2.30 -24.21
CA THR A 501 30.48 3.30 -24.63
C THR A 501 29.35 2.64 -25.42
N VAL A 502 28.15 3.26 -25.37
CA VAL A 502 27.02 2.89 -26.20
C VAL A 502 26.58 4.12 -27.01
N ARG A 503 26.31 3.93 -28.30
CA ARG A 503 25.76 4.95 -29.19
C ARG A 503 24.66 4.36 -30.03
N GLY A 504 23.60 5.12 -30.27
CA GLY A 504 22.48 4.58 -31.02
C GLY A 504 21.42 5.61 -31.37
N LYS A 505 20.29 5.09 -31.84
CA LYS A 505 19.15 5.88 -32.32
C LYS A 505 17.84 5.33 -31.78
N LEU A 506 16.93 6.25 -31.47
CA LEU A 506 15.53 5.96 -31.28
C LEU A 506 14.76 6.40 -32.53
N GLN A 507 14.19 5.46 -33.26
CA GLN A 507 13.36 5.73 -34.43
C GLN A 507 11.89 5.59 -34.04
N ARG A 508 11.13 6.67 -34.07
CA ARG A 508 9.69 6.61 -33.75
C ARG A 508 8.95 5.79 -34.81
N LEU A 509 8.09 4.89 -34.33
CA LEU A 509 7.22 4.09 -35.18
C LEU A 509 5.92 4.88 -35.40
N GLY A 510 5.57 5.15 -36.66
CA GLY A 510 4.37 5.86 -37.05
C GLY A 510 3.41 4.96 -37.83
N ASN A 511 2.13 5.30 -37.80
CA ASN A 511 1.09 4.58 -38.54
C ASN A 511 0.96 4.99 -40.03
N ASN A 512 1.75 5.98 -40.51
CA ASN A 512 1.64 6.53 -41.86
C ASN A 512 3.02 6.74 -42.48
N ALA A 513 3.08 6.77 -43.83
CA ALA A 513 4.27 6.92 -44.68
C ALA A 513 5.06 8.24 -44.54
N ARG A 514 4.86 9.04 -43.47
CA ARG A 514 5.67 10.23 -43.21
C ARG A 514 6.93 9.86 -42.42
N PRO A 515 8.10 10.45 -42.77
CA PRO A 515 9.30 10.30 -41.95
C PRO A 515 9.00 10.70 -40.50
N GLN A 516 9.23 9.77 -39.57
CA GLN A 516 9.06 10.03 -38.15
C GLN A 516 10.38 10.54 -37.56
N PRO A 517 10.36 11.37 -36.52
CA PRO A 517 11.60 11.87 -35.91
C PRO A 517 12.50 10.72 -35.43
N SER A 518 13.79 10.87 -35.70
CA SER A 518 14.84 10.00 -35.19
C SER A 518 15.70 10.79 -34.22
N PHE A 519 16.06 10.19 -33.11
CA PHE A 519 16.83 10.82 -32.04
C PHE A 519 18.11 9.99 -31.77
N GLU A 520 19.26 10.64 -31.75
CA GLU A 520 20.52 10.00 -31.39
C GLU A 520 20.69 10.04 -29.87
N TYR A 521 21.29 9.00 -29.31
CA TYR A 521 21.69 8.94 -27.91
C TYR A 521 23.09 8.39 -27.77
N SER A 522 23.73 8.73 -26.67
CA SER A 522 25.01 8.16 -26.26
C SER A 522 25.05 7.95 -24.76
N GLY A 523 25.93 7.08 -24.33
CA GLY A 523 26.15 6.78 -22.94
C GLY A 523 27.36 5.90 -22.72
N ALA A 524 27.56 5.48 -21.49
CA ALA A 524 28.66 4.60 -21.14
C ALA A 524 28.23 3.64 -20.05
N HIS A 525 28.93 2.53 -20.00
CA HIS A 525 28.95 1.65 -18.87
C HIS A 525 29.66 2.36 -17.71
N LYS A 526 29.03 2.46 -16.54
CA LYS A 526 29.68 2.99 -15.33
C LYS A 526 30.23 1.79 -14.56
N PRO A 527 31.56 1.64 -14.45
CA PRO A 527 32.13 0.56 -13.64
C PRO A 527 31.63 0.68 -12.20
N LYS A 528 31.38 -0.46 -11.54
CA LYS A 528 31.15 -0.49 -10.10
C LYS A 528 32.39 0.11 -9.44
N GLY A 529 32.25 1.32 -8.86
CA GLY A 529 33.28 1.98 -8.09
C GLY A 529 33.52 1.30 -6.75
#